data_2e9e3697535b2adffd501644a87d8095
#
_entry.id   2e9e3697535b2adffd501644a87d8095
#
_cell.length_a   1.000
_cell.length_b   1.000
_cell.length_c   1.000
_cell.angle_alpha   90.00
_cell.angle_beta   90.00
_cell.angle_gamma   90.00
#
_symmetry.space_group_name_H-M   'P 1'
#
loop_
_entity.id
_entity.type
_entity.pdbx_description
1 polymer ?
#
loop_
_entity_poly.entity_id
_entity_poly.type
_entity_poly.pdbx_seq_one_letter_code
_entity_poly.pdbx_strand_id
1 'polypeptide(L)'
;MTVVVVLLLSLLVLGVLAAVWSRVSSSGDDDTDAIVTRSTCATCNGEDTRCEQECMMEAATREVEYYDDEELDRFKGRPSDCFTDDEAELFREVLFSMPQSDAKGWNRSLILRGINVPDQIKDELLLMIDGDF
;
A
#
# COMPACT_ATOMS: atom_id res chain seq x y z
N MET A 1 57.58 -24.79 23.43
CA MET A 1 56.80 -23.75 24.12
C MET A 1 56.47 -22.58 23.19
N THR A 2 57.41 -22.01 22.47
CA THR A 2 57.20 -20.88 21.55
C THR A 2 56.19 -21.14 20.42
N VAL A 3 56.20 -22.35 19.82
CA VAL A 3 55.24 -22.70 18.73
C VAL A 3 53.81 -22.73 19.23
N VAL A 4 53.57 -23.26 20.41
CA VAL A 4 52.22 -23.33 21.02
C VAL A 4 51.67 -21.92 21.33
N VAL A 5 52.53 -21.04 21.83
CA VAL A 5 52.18 -19.65 22.13
C VAL A 5 51.84 -18.89 20.85
N VAL A 6 52.58 -19.07 19.76
CA VAL A 6 52.32 -18.46 18.46
C VAL A 6 51.01 -18.94 17.87
N LEU A 7 50.66 -20.24 17.97
CA LEU A 7 49.40 -20.79 17.52
C LEU A 7 48.20 -20.24 18.29
N LEU A 8 48.35 -20.13 19.61
CA LEU A 8 47.27 -19.53 20.43
C LEU A 8 47.05 -18.05 20.12
N LEU A 9 48.13 -17.27 19.91
CA LEU A 9 48.02 -15.88 19.53
C LEU A 9 47.37 -15.71 18.15
N SER A 10 47.69 -16.58 17.18
CA SER A 10 47.10 -16.51 15.84
C SER A 10 45.60 -16.81 15.86
N LEU A 11 45.17 -17.78 16.66
CA LEU A 11 43.72 -18.09 16.84
C LEU A 11 42.99 -16.94 17.52
N LEU A 12 43.61 -16.26 18.49
CA LEU A 12 43.02 -15.12 19.16
C LEU A 12 42.86 -13.93 18.20
N VAL A 13 43.83 -13.64 17.35
CA VAL A 13 43.77 -12.59 16.33
C VAL A 13 42.68 -12.89 15.30
N LEU A 14 42.59 -14.14 14.82
CA LEU A 14 41.56 -14.56 13.89
C LEU A 14 40.16 -14.44 14.51
N GLY A 15 39.99 -14.81 15.77
CA GLY A 15 38.74 -14.67 16.52
C GLY A 15 38.31 -13.20 16.66
N VAL A 16 39.22 -12.30 16.97
CA VAL A 16 38.94 -10.87 17.07
C VAL A 16 38.59 -10.27 15.71
N LEU A 17 39.31 -10.64 14.64
CA LEU A 17 39.01 -10.17 13.29
C LEU A 17 37.63 -10.66 12.83
N ALA A 18 37.26 -11.91 13.11
CA ALA A 18 35.96 -12.44 12.80
C ALA A 18 34.82 -11.72 13.59
N ALA A 19 35.05 -11.43 14.87
CA ALA A 19 34.10 -10.70 15.71
C ALA A 19 33.92 -9.25 15.27
N VAL A 20 34.99 -8.57 14.84
CA VAL A 20 34.92 -7.21 14.32
C VAL A 20 34.20 -7.20 12.96
N TRP A 21 34.51 -8.18 12.10
CA TRP A 21 33.83 -8.28 10.81
C TRP A 21 32.35 -8.62 10.97
N SER A 22 31.99 -9.48 11.92
CA SER A 22 30.61 -9.75 12.26
C SER A 22 29.86 -8.51 12.75
N ARG A 23 30.51 -7.65 13.52
CA ARG A 23 29.91 -6.38 13.97
C ARG A 23 29.82 -5.32 12.88
N VAL A 24 30.77 -5.27 11.96
CA VAL A 24 30.75 -4.32 10.84
C VAL A 24 29.81 -4.79 9.74
N SER A 25 29.69 -6.12 9.53
CA SER A 25 28.73 -6.71 8.60
C SER A 25 27.29 -6.75 9.16
N SER A 26 27.14 -6.67 10.49
CA SER A 26 25.86 -6.64 11.19
C SER A 26 25.33 -5.21 11.39
N SER A 27 25.98 -4.21 10.78
CA SER A 27 25.49 -2.83 10.75
C SER A 27 24.58 -2.57 9.55
N GLY A 28 24.15 -3.62 8.88
CA GLY A 28 23.11 -3.60 7.86
C GLY A 28 22.26 -4.85 8.03
N ASP A 29 21.04 -4.66 8.52
CA ASP A 29 19.97 -5.64 8.72
C ASP A 29 19.95 -6.34 10.09
N ASP A 30 19.68 -5.58 11.13
CA ASP A 30 18.85 -6.04 12.22
C ASP A 30 17.56 -5.19 12.26
N ASP A 31 16.91 -5.14 11.10
CA ASP A 31 15.50 -4.96 11.00
C ASP A 31 14.85 -6.34 10.94
N THR A 32 14.78 -7.03 12.07
CA THR A 32 13.53 -7.67 12.42
C THR A 32 12.55 -6.50 12.63
N ASP A 33 12.23 -5.83 11.56
CA ASP A 33 10.99 -5.11 11.46
C ASP A 33 9.88 -6.13 11.79
N ALA A 34 9.50 -6.13 13.07
CA ALA A 34 8.12 -6.30 13.36
C ALA A 34 7.44 -5.45 12.29
N ILE A 35 6.70 -6.11 11.40
CA ILE A 35 5.85 -5.48 10.42
C ILE A 35 5.03 -4.46 11.21
N VAL A 36 5.59 -3.26 11.37
CA VAL A 36 4.83 -2.09 11.75
C VAL A 36 4.00 -1.84 10.50
N THR A 37 2.86 -2.51 10.45
CA THR A 37 1.76 -2.12 9.61
C THR A 37 1.51 -0.65 9.94
N ARG A 38 2.22 0.22 9.24
CA ARG A 38 1.84 1.62 9.15
C ARG A 38 0.51 1.60 8.45
N SER A 39 -0.54 1.54 9.25
CA SER A 39 -1.93 1.38 8.85
C SER A 39 -2.50 2.60 8.14
N THR A 40 -1.68 3.46 7.53
CA THR A 40 -2.20 4.60 6.80
C THR A 40 -1.25 5.00 5.67
N CYS A 41 -1.56 4.55 4.47
CA CYS A 41 -1.11 5.23 3.25
C CYS A 41 -1.64 6.68 3.14
N ALA A 42 -2.26 7.22 4.19
CA ALA A 42 -2.83 8.57 4.25
C ALA A 42 -1.77 9.68 4.26
N THR A 43 -0.48 9.35 4.44
CA THR A 43 0.62 10.32 4.48
C THR A 43 1.65 10.12 3.37
N CYS A 44 1.28 9.39 2.32
CA CYS A 44 2.16 9.20 1.17
C CYS A 44 2.23 10.51 0.38
N ASN A 45 3.35 11.24 0.48
CA ASN A 45 3.60 12.47 -0.26
C ASN A 45 4.22 12.23 -1.65
N GLY A 46 4.32 10.97 -2.11
CA GLY A 46 4.84 10.63 -3.45
C GLY A 46 6.34 10.81 -3.64
N GLU A 47 7.10 11.12 -2.60
CA GLU A 47 8.54 11.35 -2.70
C GLU A 47 9.39 10.08 -2.50
N ASP A 48 8.78 9.02 -1.97
CA ASP A 48 9.47 7.75 -1.70
C ASP A 48 8.89 6.62 -2.55
N THR A 49 9.65 6.18 -3.55
CA THR A 49 9.29 5.07 -4.45
C THR A 49 9.07 3.74 -3.71
N ARG A 50 9.65 3.59 -2.53
CA ARG A 50 9.46 2.43 -1.67
C ARG A 50 8.09 2.44 -1.01
N CYS A 51 7.63 3.62 -0.58
CA CYS A 51 6.31 3.82 -0.03
C CYS A 51 5.23 3.53 -1.08
N GLU A 52 5.44 3.95 -2.33
CA GLU A 52 4.52 3.69 -3.44
C GLU A 52 4.38 2.19 -3.73
N GLN A 53 5.49 1.45 -3.76
CA GLN A 53 5.49 0.00 -3.98
C GLN A 53 4.82 -0.77 -2.82
N GLU A 54 5.07 -0.38 -1.58
CA GLU A 54 4.41 -0.98 -0.41
C GLU A 54 2.91 -0.70 -0.40
N CYS A 55 2.49 0.51 -0.73
CA CYS A 55 1.07 0.85 -0.88
C CYS A 55 0.39 0.06 -2.00
N MET A 56 1.07 -0.14 -3.14
CA MET A 56 0.54 -0.96 -4.24
C MET A 56 0.44 -2.43 -3.86
N MET A 57 1.44 -2.96 -3.13
CA MET A 57 1.44 -4.35 -2.66
C MET A 57 0.38 -4.58 -1.59
N GLU A 58 0.21 -3.66 -0.65
CA GLU A 58 -0.86 -3.72 0.36
C GLU A 58 -2.24 -3.63 -0.31
N ALA A 59 -2.39 -2.77 -1.33
CA ALA A 59 -3.61 -2.68 -2.10
C ALA A 59 -3.95 -3.97 -2.85
N ALA A 60 -2.92 -4.65 -3.39
CA ALA A 60 -3.10 -5.90 -4.14
C ALA A 60 -3.41 -7.11 -3.24
N THR A 61 -3.05 -7.06 -1.96
CA THR A 61 -3.24 -8.16 -1.00
C THR A 61 -4.50 -8.00 -0.14
N ARG A 62 -5.12 -6.81 -0.09
CA ARG A 62 -6.39 -6.62 0.60
C ARG A 62 -7.52 -7.24 -0.20
N GLU A 63 -8.36 -7.98 0.51
CA GLU A 63 -9.64 -8.45 -0.01
C GLU A 63 -10.47 -7.26 -0.53
N VAL A 64 -11.08 -7.43 -1.69
CA VAL A 64 -11.94 -6.39 -2.28
C VAL A 64 -13.19 -6.26 -1.42
N GLU A 65 -13.42 -5.08 -0.87
CA GLU A 65 -14.62 -4.77 -0.09
C GLU A 65 -15.73 -4.28 -1.04
N TYR A 66 -16.92 -4.85 -0.91
CA TYR A 66 -18.10 -4.44 -1.66
C TYR A 66 -19.00 -3.56 -0.79
N TYR A 67 -19.63 -2.57 -1.40
CA TYR A 67 -20.47 -1.54 -0.75
C TYR A 67 -21.91 -1.61 -1.25
N ASP A 68 -22.48 -2.82 -1.32
CA ASP A 68 -23.80 -3.11 -1.91
C ASP A 68 -23.90 -2.60 -3.37
N ASP A 69 -22.82 -2.78 -4.14
CA ASP A 69 -22.62 -2.21 -5.47
C ASP A 69 -22.16 -3.26 -6.50
N GLU A 70 -22.53 -4.53 -6.30
CA GLU A 70 -22.13 -5.64 -7.18
C GLU A 70 -22.65 -5.46 -8.61
N GLU A 71 -23.76 -4.74 -8.80
CA GLU A 71 -24.30 -4.42 -10.12
C GLU A 71 -23.36 -3.57 -10.96
N LEU A 72 -22.45 -2.82 -10.35
CA LEU A 72 -21.45 -2.00 -11.03
C LEU A 72 -20.36 -2.86 -11.70
N ASP A 73 -20.22 -4.12 -11.32
CA ASP A 73 -19.24 -5.05 -11.90
C ASP A 73 -19.42 -5.26 -13.41
N ARG A 74 -20.64 -5.04 -13.94
CA ARG A 74 -20.91 -5.07 -15.38
C ARG A 74 -20.16 -4.01 -16.19
N PHE A 75 -19.64 -3.00 -15.52
CA PHE A 75 -18.92 -1.88 -16.13
C PHE A 75 -17.40 -2.03 -16.10
N LYS A 76 -16.88 -3.20 -15.68
CA LYS A 76 -15.43 -3.46 -15.66
C LYS A 76 -14.76 -3.17 -17.00
N GLY A 77 -13.65 -2.43 -16.96
CA GLY A 77 -12.87 -2.10 -18.15
C GLY A 77 -13.46 -1.01 -19.05
N ARG A 78 -14.61 -0.42 -18.70
CA ARG A 78 -15.20 0.68 -19.48
C ARG A 78 -14.47 1.99 -19.17
N PRO A 79 -14.10 2.81 -20.19
CA PRO A 79 -13.54 4.14 -19.98
C PRO A 79 -14.52 5.10 -19.29
N SER A 80 -14.00 6.05 -18.51
CA SER A 80 -14.82 7.01 -17.72
C SER A 80 -15.71 7.93 -18.56
N ASP A 81 -15.31 8.21 -19.78
CA ASP A 81 -16.03 9.05 -20.75
C ASP A 81 -17.12 8.31 -21.56
N CYS A 82 -17.23 6.99 -21.37
CA CYS A 82 -18.13 6.13 -22.13
C CYS A 82 -19.39 5.74 -21.36
N PHE A 83 -19.76 6.46 -20.30
CA PHE A 83 -20.98 6.24 -19.53
C PHE A 83 -22.10 7.15 -19.99
N THR A 84 -23.32 6.63 -20.03
CA THR A 84 -24.51 7.45 -20.20
C THR A 84 -24.90 8.11 -18.87
N ASP A 85 -25.76 9.14 -18.92
CA ASP A 85 -26.22 9.83 -17.71
C ASP A 85 -27.02 8.87 -16.81
N ASP A 86 -27.82 7.98 -17.38
CA ASP A 86 -28.56 6.96 -16.62
C ASP A 86 -27.63 5.97 -15.91
N GLU A 87 -26.50 5.60 -16.55
CA GLU A 87 -25.51 4.72 -15.95
C GLU A 87 -24.70 5.45 -14.86
N ALA A 88 -24.37 6.72 -15.06
CA ALA A 88 -23.72 7.55 -14.07
C ALA A 88 -24.60 7.76 -12.83
N GLU A 89 -25.93 7.81 -13.02
CA GLU A 89 -26.89 7.92 -11.92
C GLU A 89 -26.84 6.71 -10.98
N LEU A 90 -26.56 5.50 -11.49
CA LEU A 90 -26.39 4.31 -10.65
C LEU A 90 -25.18 4.46 -9.70
N PHE A 91 -24.07 4.99 -10.20
CA PHE A 91 -22.90 5.26 -9.36
C PHE A 91 -23.19 6.36 -8.33
N ARG A 92 -23.97 7.38 -8.73
CA ARG A 92 -24.38 8.47 -7.83
C ARG A 92 -25.29 7.95 -6.71
N GLU A 93 -26.22 7.07 -7.04
CA GLU A 93 -27.13 6.46 -6.09
C GLU A 93 -26.37 5.66 -5.02
N VAL A 94 -25.36 4.87 -5.42
CA VAL A 94 -24.48 4.16 -4.49
C VAL A 94 -23.67 5.15 -3.65
N LEU A 95 -23.04 6.15 -4.28
CA LEU A 95 -22.20 7.15 -3.60
C LEU A 95 -22.98 7.88 -2.48
N PHE A 96 -24.22 8.29 -2.75
CA PHE A 96 -25.02 9.01 -1.76
C PHE A 96 -25.76 8.09 -0.76
N SER A 97 -25.79 6.79 -1.00
CA SER A 97 -26.34 5.82 -0.04
C SER A 97 -25.37 5.51 1.12
N MET A 98 -24.07 5.71 0.91
CA MET A 98 -23.04 5.41 1.90
C MET A 98 -22.65 6.60 2.76
N PRO A 99 -22.09 6.36 3.99
CA PRO A 99 -21.47 7.42 4.79
C PRO A 99 -20.25 8.01 4.06
N GLN A 100 -20.00 9.30 4.26
CA GLN A 100 -18.85 10.01 3.71
C GLN A 100 -17.51 9.34 4.02
N SER A 101 -17.36 8.75 5.22
CA SER A 101 -16.18 8.00 5.64
C SER A 101 -15.81 6.85 4.69
N ASP A 102 -16.80 6.30 4.01
CA ASP A 102 -16.66 5.09 3.20
C ASP A 102 -16.38 5.41 1.73
N ALA A 103 -16.63 6.65 1.28
CA ALA A 103 -16.43 7.08 -0.11
C ALA A 103 -15.01 6.80 -0.63
N LYS A 104 -13.99 7.02 0.21
CA LYS A 104 -12.59 6.72 -0.13
C LYS A 104 -12.34 5.22 -0.29
N GLY A 105 -12.92 4.41 0.59
CA GLY A 105 -12.85 2.94 0.53
C GLY A 105 -13.56 2.41 -0.70
N TRP A 106 -14.74 2.92 -1.00
CA TRP A 106 -15.51 2.58 -2.18
C TRP A 106 -14.76 2.90 -3.48
N ASN A 107 -14.22 4.12 -3.63
CA ASN A 107 -13.42 4.49 -4.79
C ASN A 107 -12.24 3.53 -5.00
N ARG A 108 -11.54 3.16 -3.92
CA ARG A 108 -10.47 2.17 -3.96
C ARG A 108 -10.97 0.80 -4.41
N SER A 109 -12.12 0.35 -3.91
CA SER A 109 -12.75 -0.90 -4.31
C SER A 109 -13.05 -0.93 -5.81
N LEU A 110 -13.63 0.13 -6.37
CA LEU A 110 -13.88 0.26 -7.80
C LEU A 110 -12.59 0.11 -8.62
N ILE A 111 -11.52 0.81 -8.21
CA ILE A 111 -10.20 0.72 -8.88
C ILE A 111 -9.66 -0.71 -8.85
N LEU A 112 -9.72 -1.40 -7.71
CA LEU A 112 -9.25 -2.78 -7.56
C LEU A 112 -10.05 -3.77 -8.41
N ARG A 113 -11.34 -3.52 -8.62
CA ARG A 113 -12.22 -4.31 -9.49
C ARG A 113 -12.07 -3.96 -10.97
N GLY A 114 -11.29 -2.91 -11.30
CA GLY A 114 -11.12 -2.43 -12.68
C GLY A 114 -12.33 -1.68 -13.22
N ILE A 115 -13.08 -1.02 -12.34
CA ILE A 115 -14.24 -0.19 -12.68
C ILE A 115 -13.81 1.28 -12.61
N ASN A 116 -13.95 1.99 -13.73
CA ASN A 116 -13.68 3.42 -13.77
C ASN A 116 -14.93 4.20 -13.37
N VAL A 117 -14.72 5.22 -12.55
CA VAL A 117 -15.80 6.15 -12.17
C VAL A 117 -16.21 7.00 -13.37
N PRO A 118 -17.50 7.16 -13.67
CA PRO A 118 -17.98 8.06 -14.71
C PRO A 118 -17.52 9.50 -14.50
N ASP A 119 -17.14 10.20 -15.59
CA ASP A 119 -16.70 11.59 -15.51
C ASP A 119 -17.74 12.51 -14.88
N GLN A 120 -19.03 12.20 -15.08
CA GLN A 120 -20.16 12.98 -14.58
C GLN A 120 -20.25 13.06 -13.05
N ILE A 121 -19.66 12.09 -12.31
CA ILE A 121 -19.74 12.06 -10.83
C ILE A 121 -18.39 12.23 -10.13
N LYS A 122 -17.31 12.42 -10.88
CA LYS A 122 -15.96 12.56 -10.29
C LYS A 122 -15.85 13.73 -9.31
N ASP A 123 -16.43 14.86 -9.65
CA ASP A 123 -16.40 16.05 -8.80
C ASP A 123 -17.15 15.81 -7.48
N GLU A 124 -18.32 15.16 -7.54
CA GLU A 124 -19.12 14.79 -6.38
C GLU A 124 -18.38 13.80 -5.47
N LEU A 125 -17.73 12.81 -6.07
CA LEU A 125 -16.91 11.84 -5.36
C LEU A 125 -15.72 12.52 -4.65
N LEU A 126 -15.03 13.44 -5.32
CA LEU A 126 -13.91 14.17 -4.74
C LEU A 126 -14.35 15.04 -3.57
N LEU A 127 -15.45 15.77 -3.70
CA LEU A 127 -16.03 16.55 -2.60
C LEU A 127 -16.38 15.66 -1.41
N MET A 128 -16.90 14.47 -1.66
CA MET A 128 -17.24 13.53 -0.59
C MET A 128 -16.00 12.96 0.10
N ILE A 129 -14.91 12.71 -0.65
CA ILE A 129 -13.64 12.22 -0.09
C ILE A 129 -12.93 13.31 0.73
N ASP A 130 -12.95 14.57 0.26
CA ASP A 130 -12.25 15.69 0.89
C ASP A 130 -13.01 16.25 2.12
N GLY A 131 -14.26 15.92 2.29
CA GLY A 131 -15.04 16.29 3.47
C GLY A 131 -15.68 17.68 3.39
N ASP A 132 -15.80 18.25 2.20
CA ASP A 132 -16.35 19.60 1.96
C ASP A 132 -17.87 19.59 1.63
N PHE A 133 -18.62 18.64 2.23
CA PHE A 133 -20.09 18.59 2.15
C PHE A 133 -20.75 19.22 3.35
#